data_8f6adc4a6718f41f630c927198b14780
#
_entry.id   8f6adc4a6718f41f630c927198b14780
#
_cell.length_a   1.000
_cell.length_b   1.000
_cell.length_c   1.000
_cell.angle_alpha   90.00
_cell.angle_beta   90.00
_cell.angle_gamma   90.00
#
_symmetry.space_group_name_H-M   'P 1'
#
loop_
_entity.id
_entity.type
_entity.pdbx_description
1 polymer ?
#
loop_
_entity_poly.entity_id
_entity_poly.type
_entity_poly.pdbx_seq_one_letter_code
_entity_poly.pdbx_strand_id
1 'polypeptide(L)'
;MTNTKILPLVLMLALFSFAACSEQESSPRSDHGDSQTGTSGEQLLPDPGVVSFTFRNQFDEDVPGTLDFIKEIGINNIEFSNLFGKTAEELRALLDERDLICTSFGANYRTLTENFDQVVHDAKTLGARHVRLAWFPHDAPFDLDDAQRAVDFFNDIGRRLAEHDLMFSYHNHGYEFVEDGDGTLFDYIVQNTDPEYVHFQMDVFWVVWPGHDPVELLERYPDRFRLMHLKDMRKGVTGDLTGRTPDRNEYMVGLGDGQIDFQAILEAAQNTSIEYFYIEDEIEDVMNSVPRGYRHITSLTH
;
A
#
# COMPACT_ATOMS: atom_id res chain seq x y z
N MET A 1 -35.27 54.41 8.26
CA MET A 1 -35.15 55.02 9.60
C MET A 1 -34.17 54.22 10.38
N THR A 2 -33.13 54.84 10.51
CA THR A 2 -32.11 55.07 11.55
C THR A 2 -31.20 53.90 11.79
N ASN A 3 -29.98 53.97 11.26
CA ASN A 3 -28.74 54.59 11.79
C ASN A 3 -28.30 53.88 13.10
N THR A 4 -27.12 53.50 13.35
CA THR A 4 -25.74 54.01 13.26
C THR A 4 -24.94 53.19 14.28
N LYS A 5 -23.73 52.89 14.28
CA LYS A 5 -22.35 53.39 14.02
C LYS A 5 -21.35 52.33 14.42
N ILE A 6 -20.44 52.02 13.73
CA ILE A 6 -18.98 52.23 13.61
C ILE A 6 -18.35 52.89 14.88
N LEU A 7 -17.31 52.28 15.45
CA LEU A 7 -15.98 52.86 15.54
C LEU A 7 -14.98 51.94 16.29
N PRO A 8 -13.69 52.02 15.92
CA PRO A 8 -12.61 51.16 16.37
C PRO A 8 -11.73 51.84 17.42
N LEU A 9 -10.85 51.14 18.09
CA LEU A 9 -9.69 51.76 18.76
C LEU A 9 -8.59 50.72 18.99
N VAL A 10 -7.50 50.82 18.28
CA VAL A 10 -6.19 51.48 18.53
C VAL A 10 -5.28 50.66 19.45
N LEU A 11 -4.30 50.04 18.86
CA LEU A 11 -2.84 50.14 18.96
C LEU A 11 -2.27 50.63 20.31
N MET A 12 -1.40 49.80 20.93
CA MET A 12 -0.25 50.30 21.65
C MET A 12 0.92 49.30 21.62
N LEU A 13 1.99 49.74 20.96
CA LEU A 13 3.35 49.22 21.06
C LEU A 13 3.91 49.58 22.46
N ALA A 14 4.69 48.67 23.04
CA ALA A 14 5.74 49.06 23.98
C ALA A 14 6.97 48.17 23.78
N LEU A 15 7.95 48.78 23.20
CA LEU A 15 9.36 48.35 23.17
C LEU A 15 9.99 48.60 24.56
N PHE A 16 10.69 47.62 25.10
CA PHE A 16 11.73 47.88 26.09
C PHE A 16 12.97 47.02 25.74
N SER A 17 13.99 47.74 25.28
CA SER A 17 15.36 47.27 25.22
C SER A 17 16.04 47.50 26.56
N PHE A 18 16.75 46.51 27.06
CA PHE A 18 17.89 46.76 27.96
C PHE A 18 19.04 45.81 27.62
N ALA A 19 20.13 46.42 27.24
CA ALA A 19 21.44 45.82 27.15
C ALA A 19 22.22 46.04 28.44
N ALA A 20 22.93 45.06 28.93
CA ALA A 20 24.12 45.29 29.74
C ALA A 20 25.05 44.09 29.66
N CYS A 21 26.32 44.45 29.52
CA CYS A 21 27.52 43.68 29.27
C CYS A 21 28.11 42.94 30.49
N SER A 22 29.03 42.04 30.12
CA SER A 22 30.28 41.60 30.80
C SER A 22 30.10 40.61 31.94
N GLU A 23 30.90 39.55 32.11
CA GLU A 23 32.35 39.43 32.02
C GLU A 23 32.76 37.95 31.78
N GLN A 24 33.93 37.80 31.27
CA GLN A 24 34.64 36.63 30.83
C GLN A 24 35.37 35.98 32.02
N GLU A 25 35.21 34.65 32.20
CA GLU A 25 36.25 33.87 32.90
C GLU A 25 36.51 32.55 32.17
N SER A 26 37.79 32.24 32.05
CA SER A 26 38.39 31.24 31.22
C SER A 26 38.72 29.93 31.95
N SER A 27 38.46 28.78 31.24
CA SER A 27 39.25 27.51 31.29
C SER A 27 38.92 26.45 32.33
N PRO A 28 39.20 25.14 32.08
CA PRO A 28 39.88 24.52 30.95
C PRO A 28 39.14 23.36 30.25
N ARG A 29 39.65 23.01 29.07
CA ARG A 29 39.32 21.83 28.25
C ARG A 29 39.39 20.52 29.04
N SER A 30 38.36 19.69 28.86
CA SER A 30 38.49 18.23 28.89
C SER A 30 37.94 17.68 27.56
N ASP A 31 38.88 17.18 26.80
CA ASP A 31 38.72 16.35 25.61
C ASP A 31 38.10 15.00 26.07
N HIS A 32 37.05 14.55 25.39
CA HIS A 32 36.67 13.19 25.03
C HIS A 32 35.16 13.09 24.79
N GLY A 33 34.84 12.76 23.59
CA GLY A 33 33.50 12.30 23.21
C GLY A 33 33.25 12.55 21.73
N ASP A 34 33.79 11.70 20.88
CA ASP A 34 33.29 11.48 19.53
C ASP A 34 31.77 11.25 19.59
N SER A 35 31.00 12.30 19.45
CA SER A 35 29.63 12.17 19.02
C SER A 35 29.65 12.00 17.51
N GLN A 36 29.67 10.74 17.06
CA GLN A 36 29.20 10.41 15.73
C GLN A 36 27.76 10.94 15.61
N THR A 37 27.60 12.11 15.03
CA THR A 37 26.34 12.51 14.41
C THR A 37 26.21 11.66 13.16
N GLY A 38 25.74 10.44 13.32
CA GLY A 38 25.18 9.68 12.25
C GLY A 38 23.98 10.49 11.75
N THR A 39 24.06 11.06 10.58
CA THR A 39 22.90 11.47 9.81
C THR A 39 22.14 10.17 9.52
N SER A 40 21.14 9.83 10.34
CA SER A 40 20.18 8.81 9.96
C SER A 40 19.47 9.35 8.72
N GLY A 41 19.67 8.70 7.57
CA GLY A 41 18.92 9.00 6.36
C GLY A 41 17.41 8.96 6.65
N GLU A 42 16.63 9.69 5.89
CA GLU A 42 15.16 9.61 5.97
C GLU A 42 14.69 8.21 5.57
N GLN A 43 13.74 7.65 6.31
CA GLN A 43 13.18 6.34 6.00
C GLN A 43 12.45 6.38 4.65
N LEU A 44 12.68 5.38 3.81
CA LEU A 44 11.98 5.24 2.52
C LEU A 44 10.50 4.93 2.71
N LEU A 45 10.16 4.13 3.73
CA LEU A 45 8.79 3.71 4.02
C LEU A 45 8.58 3.59 5.54
N PRO A 46 8.13 4.67 6.22
CA PRO A 46 7.98 4.65 7.68
C PRO A 46 6.78 3.83 8.16
N ASP A 47 5.67 3.81 7.43
CA ASP A 47 4.37 3.28 7.87
C ASP A 47 3.73 2.32 6.85
N PRO A 48 4.32 1.14 6.55
CA PRO A 48 3.65 0.15 5.73
C PRO A 48 2.45 -0.45 6.45
N GLY A 49 1.35 -0.67 5.70
CA GLY A 49 0.22 -1.47 6.14
C GLY A 49 0.47 -2.97 5.98
N VAL A 50 -0.57 -3.75 6.18
CA VAL A 50 -0.60 -5.19 5.91
C VAL A 50 -1.89 -5.58 5.22
N VAL A 51 -1.83 -6.54 4.30
CA VAL A 51 -3.05 -7.14 3.75
C VAL A 51 -3.56 -8.24 4.67
N SER A 52 -4.85 -8.25 4.97
CA SER A 52 -5.48 -9.24 5.86
C SER A 52 -5.33 -10.68 5.37
N PHE A 53 -5.09 -10.88 4.06
CA PHE A 53 -4.85 -12.20 3.49
C PHE A 53 -3.60 -12.88 4.05
N THR A 54 -2.60 -12.11 4.47
CA THR A 54 -1.42 -12.58 5.20
C THR A 54 -1.81 -13.36 6.46
N PHE A 55 -2.75 -12.82 7.23
CA PHE A 55 -3.24 -13.40 8.47
C PHE A 55 -4.59 -14.13 8.32
N ARG A 56 -4.94 -14.62 7.11
CA ARG A 56 -6.26 -15.22 6.83
C ARG A 56 -6.67 -16.32 7.81
N ASN A 57 -5.73 -17.18 8.20
CA ASN A 57 -6.02 -18.27 9.14
C ASN A 57 -6.28 -17.71 10.55
N GLN A 58 -5.51 -16.73 11.00
CA GLN A 58 -5.67 -16.08 12.30
C GLN A 58 -6.96 -15.25 12.36
N PHE A 59 -7.29 -14.54 11.28
CA PHE A 59 -8.56 -13.83 11.18
C PHE A 59 -9.77 -14.77 11.17
N ASP A 60 -9.68 -15.95 10.54
CA ASP A 60 -10.75 -16.94 10.56
C ASP A 60 -10.96 -17.53 11.97
N GLU A 61 -9.92 -17.58 12.80
CA GLU A 61 -9.97 -18.08 14.18
C GLU A 61 -10.39 -17.01 15.18
N ASP A 62 -9.74 -15.83 15.15
CA ASP A 62 -9.92 -14.72 16.12
C ASP A 62 -9.64 -13.36 15.49
N VAL A 63 -10.69 -12.68 15.01
CA VAL A 63 -10.56 -11.35 14.42
C VAL A 63 -10.01 -10.32 15.42
N PRO A 64 -10.55 -10.16 16.66
CA PRO A 64 -10.02 -9.21 17.63
C PRO A 64 -8.55 -9.46 18.00
N GLY A 65 -8.19 -10.70 18.31
CA GLY A 65 -6.81 -11.04 18.68
C GLY A 65 -5.81 -10.83 17.53
N THR A 66 -6.21 -11.07 16.28
CA THR A 66 -5.38 -10.79 15.11
C THR A 66 -5.15 -9.28 14.92
N LEU A 67 -6.19 -8.46 15.11
CA LEU A 67 -6.07 -7.00 15.08
C LEU A 67 -5.15 -6.48 16.19
N ASP A 68 -5.26 -7.02 17.41
CA ASP A 68 -4.38 -6.68 18.51
C ASP A 68 -2.92 -7.01 18.19
N PHE A 69 -2.65 -8.19 17.60
CA PHE A 69 -1.31 -8.58 17.17
C PHE A 69 -0.75 -7.64 16.07
N ILE A 70 -1.55 -7.28 15.06
CA ILE A 70 -1.15 -6.34 14.00
C ILE A 70 -0.78 -4.99 14.64
N LYS A 71 -1.58 -4.51 15.59
CA LYS A 71 -1.30 -3.26 16.31
C LYS A 71 0.00 -3.35 17.13
N GLU A 72 0.28 -4.48 17.78
CA GLU A 72 1.52 -4.72 18.56
C GLU A 72 2.78 -4.69 17.69
N ILE A 73 2.69 -5.09 16.41
CA ILE A 73 3.80 -4.95 15.44
C ILE A 73 4.14 -3.48 15.20
N GLY A 74 3.16 -2.58 15.34
CA GLY A 74 3.25 -1.16 15.00
C GLY A 74 2.54 -0.80 13.69
N ILE A 75 1.83 -1.76 13.07
CA ILE A 75 1.08 -1.55 11.84
C ILE A 75 -0.28 -0.92 12.18
N ASN A 76 -0.63 0.19 11.51
CA ASN A 76 -1.86 0.91 11.75
C ASN A 76 -2.87 0.84 10.59
N ASN A 77 -2.45 0.37 9.41
CA ASN A 77 -3.27 0.32 8.22
C ASN A 77 -3.44 -1.12 7.71
N ILE A 78 -4.67 -1.51 7.41
CA ILE A 78 -5.00 -2.85 6.93
C ILE A 78 -5.77 -2.74 5.61
N GLU A 79 -5.29 -3.46 4.59
CA GLU A 79 -6.09 -3.80 3.42
C GLU A 79 -6.90 -5.06 3.72
N PHE A 80 -8.22 -4.98 3.70
CA PHE A 80 -9.07 -6.16 3.93
C PHE A 80 -9.39 -6.90 2.63
N SER A 81 -9.09 -8.18 2.58
CA SER A 81 -9.43 -9.07 1.46
C SER A 81 -10.85 -9.62 1.52
N ASN A 82 -11.44 -9.66 2.71
CA ASN A 82 -12.83 -10.01 3.00
C ASN A 82 -13.19 -9.58 4.43
N LEU A 83 -14.42 -9.86 4.88
CA LEU A 83 -14.91 -9.44 6.20
C LEU A 83 -14.76 -10.51 7.31
N PHE A 84 -14.19 -11.68 7.02
CA PHE A 84 -13.95 -12.76 8.01
C PHE A 84 -15.16 -13.10 8.87
N GLY A 85 -16.34 -13.24 8.22
CA GLY A 85 -17.59 -13.59 8.88
C GLY A 85 -18.23 -12.46 9.74
N LYS A 86 -17.67 -11.25 9.71
CA LYS A 86 -18.25 -10.06 10.34
C LYS A 86 -19.07 -9.25 9.34
N THR A 87 -19.86 -8.29 9.83
CA THR A 87 -20.36 -7.20 8.99
C THR A 87 -19.28 -6.09 8.89
N ALA A 88 -19.41 -5.20 7.92
CA ALA A 88 -18.52 -4.07 7.79
C ALA A 88 -18.57 -3.15 9.03
N GLU A 89 -19.75 -2.97 9.65
CA GLU A 89 -19.96 -2.19 10.87
C GLU A 89 -19.26 -2.84 12.08
N GLU A 90 -19.38 -4.16 12.24
CA GLU A 90 -18.71 -4.90 13.31
C GLU A 90 -17.18 -4.76 13.17
N LEU A 91 -16.66 -4.91 11.95
CA LEU A 91 -15.23 -4.79 11.68
C LEU A 91 -14.76 -3.34 11.87
N ARG A 92 -15.52 -2.34 11.43
CA ARG A 92 -15.23 -0.92 11.66
C ARG A 92 -15.13 -0.60 13.15
N ALA A 93 -16.10 -1.09 13.96
CA ALA A 93 -16.07 -0.89 15.40
C ALA A 93 -14.80 -1.48 16.05
N LEU A 94 -14.38 -2.69 15.63
CA LEU A 94 -13.14 -3.32 16.11
C LEU A 94 -11.88 -2.53 15.72
N LEU A 95 -11.87 -1.92 14.54
CA LEU A 95 -10.79 -1.05 14.09
C LEU A 95 -10.74 0.26 14.90
N ASP A 96 -11.91 0.88 15.13
CA ASP A 96 -12.02 2.12 15.93
C ASP A 96 -11.54 1.94 17.37
N GLU A 97 -11.87 0.81 18.01
CA GLU A 97 -11.38 0.47 19.35
C GLU A 97 -9.84 0.39 19.45
N ARG A 98 -9.16 0.21 18.32
CA ARG A 98 -7.70 -0.01 18.24
C ARG A 98 -6.95 1.11 17.55
N ASP A 99 -7.62 2.18 17.13
CA ASP A 99 -7.05 3.23 16.27
C ASP A 99 -6.38 2.64 15.02
N LEU A 100 -7.03 1.65 14.40
CA LEU A 100 -6.62 1.06 13.13
C LEU A 100 -7.45 1.64 11.98
N ILE A 101 -6.84 1.76 10.80
CA ILE A 101 -7.53 2.23 9.60
C ILE A 101 -7.59 1.14 8.53
N CYS A 102 -8.58 1.27 7.65
CA CYS A 102 -8.68 0.49 6.42
C CYS A 102 -8.64 1.46 5.25
N THR A 103 -7.67 1.33 4.36
CA THR A 103 -7.53 2.21 3.19
C THR A 103 -7.86 1.52 1.88
N SER A 104 -7.90 0.18 1.86
CA SER A 104 -8.26 -0.63 0.70
C SER A 104 -9.12 -1.84 1.11
N PHE A 105 -10.13 -2.16 0.28
CA PHE A 105 -11.03 -3.29 0.46
C PHE A 105 -11.04 -4.17 -0.79
N GLY A 106 -10.74 -5.45 -0.63
CA GLY A 106 -10.72 -6.43 -1.70
C GLY A 106 -12.13 -6.89 -2.09
N ALA A 107 -12.43 -6.83 -3.37
CA ALA A 107 -13.62 -7.40 -3.96
C ALA A 107 -13.23 -8.35 -5.11
N ASN A 108 -14.00 -9.40 -5.32
CA ASN A 108 -13.80 -10.27 -6.47
C ASN A 108 -14.70 -9.89 -7.64
N TYR A 109 -14.40 -10.41 -8.84
CA TYR A 109 -15.14 -10.12 -10.05
C TYR A 109 -16.65 -10.35 -9.88
N ARG A 110 -17.04 -11.46 -9.23
CA ARG A 110 -18.45 -11.81 -9.03
C ARG A 110 -19.16 -10.82 -8.11
N THR A 111 -18.53 -10.40 -7.00
CA THR A 111 -19.14 -9.43 -6.09
C THR A 111 -19.28 -8.06 -6.74
N LEU A 112 -18.31 -7.63 -7.56
CA LEU A 112 -18.39 -6.38 -8.32
C LEU A 112 -19.48 -6.40 -9.40
N THR A 113 -19.81 -7.58 -9.96
CA THR A 113 -20.87 -7.71 -10.96
C THR A 113 -22.27 -7.92 -10.35
N GLU A 114 -22.38 -8.78 -9.33
CA GLU A 114 -23.67 -9.23 -8.81
C GLU A 114 -24.13 -8.46 -7.56
N ASN A 115 -23.18 -7.87 -6.79
CA ASN A 115 -23.43 -7.26 -5.48
C ASN A 115 -22.72 -5.90 -5.32
N PHE A 116 -22.65 -5.11 -6.38
CA PHE A 116 -21.90 -3.85 -6.42
C PHE A 116 -22.23 -2.90 -5.27
N ASP A 117 -23.53 -2.69 -5.00
CA ASP A 117 -23.98 -1.78 -3.93
C ASP A 117 -23.51 -2.24 -2.54
N GLN A 118 -23.41 -3.56 -2.31
CA GLN A 118 -22.87 -4.09 -1.05
C GLN A 118 -21.35 -3.83 -0.96
N VAL A 119 -20.61 -3.99 -2.06
CA VAL A 119 -19.17 -3.66 -2.09
C VAL A 119 -18.94 -2.18 -1.76
N VAL A 120 -19.73 -1.29 -2.35
CA VAL A 120 -19.69 0.15 -2.07
C VAL A 120 -20.00 0.44 -0.60
N HIS A 121 -21.05 -0.19 -0.07
CA HIS A 121 -21.43 -0.05 1.34
C HIS A 121 -20.32 -0.50 2.28
N ASP A 122 -19.77 -1.69 2.07
CA ASP A 122 -18.72 -2.27 2.91
C ASP A 122 -17.43 -1.44 2.87
N ALA A 123 -16.98 -1.05 1.68
CA ALA A 123 -15.79 -0.21 1.52
C ALA A 123 -15.94 1.14 2.26
N LYS A 124 -17.07 1.82 2.08
CA LYS A 124 -17.34 3.11 2.74
C LYS A 124 -17.47 2.96 4.26
N THR A 125 -18.13 1.92 4.74
CA THR A 125 -18.28 1.63 6.16
C THR A 125 -16.93 1.37 6.82
N LEU A 126 -16.05 0.62 6.16
CA LEU A 126 -14.68 0.38 6.63
C LEU A 126 -13.79 1.62 6.56
N GLY A 127 -14.17 2.64 5.78
CA GLY A 127 -13.36 3.83 5.52
C GLY A 127 -12.33 3.63 4.42
N ALA A 128 -12.45 2.55 3.63
CA ALA A 128 -11.59 2.29 2.50
C ALA A 128 -11.86 3.30 1.37
N ARG A 129 -10.77 3.79 0.77
CA ARG A 129 -10.81 4.64 -0.42
C ARG A 129 -10.67 3.82 -1.70
N HIS A 130 -9.93 2.71 -1.63
CA HIS A 130 -9.68 1.82 -2.75
C HIS A 130 -10.54 0.56 -2.67
N VAL A 131 -11.11 0.16 -3.80
CA VAL A 131 -11.71 -1.15 -4.01
C VAL A 131 -10.80 -1.92 -4.96
N ARG A 132 -10.20 -2.99 -4.45
CA ARG A 132 -9.18 -3.75 -5.17
C ARG A 132 -9.75 -5.06 -5.73
N LEU A 133 -9.50 -5.31 -7.03
CA LEU A 133 -9.72 -6.60 -7.68
C LEU A 133 -8.37 -7.31 -7.87
N ALA A 134 -8.21 -8.51 -7.31
CA ALA A 134 -6.95 -9.25 -7.37
C ALA A 134 -6.89 -10.31 -8.50
N TRP A 135 -8.01 -10.71 -9.04
CA TRP A 135 -8.06 -11.75 -10.06
C TRP A 135 -9.14 -11.46 -11.09
N PHE A 136 -8.74 -11.37 -12.37
CA PHE A 136 -9.70 -11.29 -13.47
C PHE A 136 -9.97 -12.69 -14.04
N PRO A 137 -11.24 -13.11 -14.22
CA PRO A 137 -11.57 -14.43 -14.73
C PRO A 137 -11.12 -14.64 -16.17
N HIS A 138 -10.30 -15.67 -16.37
CA HIS A 138 -9.79 -16.10 -17.68
C HIS A 138 -9.53 -17.59 -17.70
N ASP A 139 -9.46 -18.18 -18.89
CA ASP A 139 -8.91 -19.49 -19.12
C ASP A 139 -7.40 -19.37 -19.43
N ALA A 140 -6.60 -20.30 -18.98
CA ALA A 140 -5.16 -20.28 -19.26
C ALA A 140 -4.84 -20.83 -20.67
N PRO A 141 -3.91 -20.21 -21.41
CA PRO A 141 -3.15 -19.01 -21.07
C PRO A 141 -4.00 -17.74 -21.21
N PHE A 142 -3.69 -16.68 -20.43
CA PHE A 142 -4.25 -15.35 -20.60
C PHE A 142 -3.90 -14.80 -21.99
N ASP A 143 -4.87 -14.27 -22.70
CA ASP A 143 -4.68 -13.82 -24.08
C ASP A 143 -5.22 -12.38 -24.32
N LEU A 144 -5.12 -11.90 -25.55
CA LEU A 144 -5.55 -10.55 -25.93
C LEU A 144 -7.07 -10.33 -25.75
N ASP A 145 -7.89 -11.35 -26.03
CA ASP A 145 -9.33 -11.26 -25.84
C ASP A 145 -9.65 -11.11 -24.32
N ASP A 146 -8.91 -11.79 -23.47
CA ASP A 146 -8.99 -11.63 -22.01
C ASP A 146 -8.58 -10.23 -21.58
N ALA A 147 -7.49 -9.70 -22.12
CA ALA A 147 -7.01 -8.35 -21.83
C ALA A 147 -8.05 -7.29 -22.27
N GLN A 148 -8.67 -7.44 -23.42
CA GLN A 148 -9.74 -6.55 -23.89
C GLN A 148 -10.95 -6.58 -22.96
N ARG A 149 -11.38 -7.78 -22.55
CA ARG A 149 -12.48 -7.93 -21.57
C ARG A 149 -12.15 -7.29 -20.23
N ALA A 150 -10.88 -7.42 -19.79
CA ALA A 150 -10.41 -6.78 -18.57
C ALA A 150 -10.47 -5.25 -18.68
N VAL A 151 -10.00 -4.68 -19.79
CA VAL A 151 -10.06 -3.22 -20.05
C VAL A 151 -11.50 -2.70 -19.99
N ASP A 152 -12.43 -3.37 -20.69
CA ASP A 152 -13.84 -2.97 -20.71
C ASP A 152 -14.44 -3.02 -19.29
N PHE A 153 -14.18 -4.09 -18.55
CA PHE A 153 -14.66 -4.27 -17.19
C PHE A 153 -14.05 -3.25 -16.22
N PHE A 154 -12.73 -3.02 -16.27
CA PHE A 154 -12.06 -2.09 -15.37
C PHE A 154 -12.54 -0.66 -15.59
N ASN A 155 -12.73 -0.23 -16.85
CA ASN A 155 -13.25 1.08 -17.19
C ASN A 155 -14.71 1.27 -16.69
N ASP A 156 -15.56 0.25 -16.81
CA ASP A 156 -16.94 0.31 -16.30
C ASP A 156 -16.97 0.39 -14.78
N ILE A 157 -16.30 -0.54 -14.10
CA ILE A 157 -16.28 -0.61 -12.62
C ILE A 157 -15.59 0.61 -12.02
N GLY A 158 -14.48 1.07 -12.61
CA GLY A 158 -13.77 2.26 -12.15
C GLY A 158 -14.65 3.50 -12.17
N ARG A 159 -15.37 3.74 -13.29
CA ARG A 159 -16.31 4.85 -13.39
C ARG A 159 -17.45 4.75 -12.38
N ARG A 160 -18.04 3.57 -12.22
CA ARG A 160 -19.12 3.33 -11.24
C ARG A 160 -18.67 3.55 -9.80
N LEU A 161 -17.47 3.09 -9.44
CA LEU A 161 -16.91 3.33 -8.10
C LEU A 161 -16.62 4.82 -7.86
N ALA A 162 -16.16 5.56 -8.88
CA ALA A 162 -15.92 7.00 -8.79
C ALA A 162 -17.20 7.80 -8.49
N GLU A 163 -18.39 7.37 -8.96
CA GLU A 163 -19.67 7.95 -8.58
C GLU A 163 -19.98 7.88 -7.08
N HIS A 164 -19.24 7.03 -6.35
CA HIS A 164 -19.36 6.83 -4.91
C HIS A 164 -18.13 7.34 -4.13
N ASP A 165 -17.26 8.14 -4.74
CA ASP A 165 -15.99 8.62 -4.17
C ASP A 165 -15.01 7.49 -3.80
N LEU A 166 -15.06 6.36 -4.53
CA LEU A 166 -14.18 5.22 -4.40
C LEU A 166 -13.30 5.08 -5.64
N MET A 167 -12.08 4.56 -5.45
CA MET A 167 -11.11 4.32 -6.52
C MET A 167 -11.02 2.83 -6.81
N PHE A 168 -11.06 2.46 -8.08
CA PHE A 168 -10.78 1.09 -8.51
C PHE A 168 -9.28 0.87 -8.63
N SER A 169 -8.79 -0.27 -8.12
CA SER A 169 -7.40 -0.70 -8.29
C SER A 169 -7.35 -2.16 -8.71
N TYR A 170 -6.64 -2.45 -9.80
CA TYR A 170 -6.38 -3.81 -10.24
C TYR A 170 -5.02 -4.29 -9.73
N HIS A 171 -4.98 -5.45 -9.09
CA HIS A 171 -3.78 -6.09 -8.56
C HIS A 171 -3.30 -7.18 -9.53
N ASN A 172 -2.07 -7.08 -10.01
CA ASN A 172 -1.48 -8.03 -10.94
C ASN A 172 -1.13 -9.38 -10.27
N HIS A 173 -1.19 -10.46 -11.07
CA HIS A 173 -0.81 -11.81 -10.63
C HIS A 173 0.23 -12.49 -11.54
N GLY A 174 0.83 -11.76 -12.49
CA GLY A 174 1.88 -12.26 -13.37
C GLY A 174 1.39 -12.93 -14.65
N TYR A 175 0.16 -13.42 -14.71
CA TYR A 175 -0.39 -14.00 -15.94
C TYR A 175 -0.62 -12.96 -17.04
N GLU A 176 -0.73 -11.69 -16.69
CA GLU A 176 -0.91 -10.57 -17.60
C GLU A 176 0.36 -10.19 -18.37
N PHE A 177 1.52 -10.72 -17.95
CA PHE A 177 2.81 -10.39 -18.55
C PHE A 177 3.15 -11.25 -19.78
N VAL A 178 2.15 -11.86 -20.43
CA VAL A 178 2.31 -12.48 -21.74
C VAL A 178 2.78 -11.44 -22.76
N GLU A 179 3.80 -11.77 -23.56
CA GLU A 179 4.33 -10.88 -24.59
C GLU A 179 3.26 -10.49 -25.62
N ASP A 180 3.17 -9.19 -25.95
CA ASP A 180 2.30 -8.63 -26.98
C ASP A 180 3.02 -7.49 -27.71
N GLY A 181 3.49 -7.77 -28.92
CA GLY A 181 4.27 -6.83 -29.73
C GLY A 181 5.58 -6.42 -29.06
N ASP A 182 5.74 -5.13 -28.79
CA ASP A 182 6.92 -4.57 -28.11
C ASP A 182 6.75 -4.47 -26.57
N GLY A 183 5.66 -5.03 -26.02
CA GLY A 183 5.32 -5.00 -24.60
C GLY A 183 4.66 -6.29 -24.15
N THR A 184 3.75 -6.15 -23.18
CA THR A 184 2.98 -7.25 -22.60
C THR A 184 1.49 -6.96 -22.63
N LEU A 185 0.65 -7.97 -22.37
CA LEU A 185 -0.78 -7.75 -22.19
C LEU A 185 -1.08 -6.90 -20.93
N PHE A 186 -0.18 -6.88 -19.94
CA PHE A 186 -0.27 -5.90 -18.85
C PHE A 186 -0.10 -4.46 -19.37
N ASP A 187 0.89 -4.20 -20.23
CA ASP A 187 1.06 -2.90 -20.87
C ASP A 187 -0.19 -2.52 -21.70
N TYR A 188 -0.76 -3.49 -22.42
CA TYR A 188 -2.01 -3.30 -23.16
C TYR A 188 -3.15 -2.84 -22.22
N ILE A 189 -3.34 -3.51 -21.08
CA ILE A 189 -4.36 -3.15 -20.09
C ILE A 189 -4.12 -1.74 -19.53
N VAL A 190 -2.88 -1.43 -19.15
CA VAL A 190 -2.54 -0.09 -18.61
C VAL A 190 -2.81 1.02 -19.62
N GLN A 191 -2.44 0.82 -20.89
CA GLN A 191 -2.54 1.82 -21.95
C GLN A 191 -3.97 2.04 -22.46
N ASN A 192 -4.84 1.02 -22.35
CA ASN A 192 -6.23 1.08 -22.85
C ASN A 192 -7.27 1.32 -21.74
N THR A 193 -6.87 1.43 -20.49
CA THR A 193 -7.76 1.81 -19.38
C THR A 193 -7.68 3.31 -19.10
N ASP A 194 -8.83 3.89 -18.73
CA ASP A 194 -8.96 5.32 -18.44
C ASP A 194 -8.21 5.66 -17.14
N PRO A 195 -7.16 6.51 -17.18
CA PRO A 195 -6.36 6.85 -16.00
C PRO A 195 -7.10 7.68 -14.95
N GLU A 196 -8.28 8.24 -15.28
CA GLU A 196 -9.12 8.93 -14.30
C GLU A 196 -9.83 7.94 -13.36
N TYR A 197 -10.17 6.75 -13.84
CA TYR A 197 -11.03 5.80 -13.11
C TYR A 197 -10.33 4.49 -12.75
N VAL A 198 -9.28 4.11 -13.48
CA VAL A 198 -8.59 2.83 -13.31
C VAL A 198 -7.18 3.04 -12.82
N HIS A 199 -6.89 2.49 -11.67
CA HIS A 199 -5.56 2.47 -11.06
C HIS A 199 -5.09 1.04 -10.86
N PHE A 200 -3.82 0.88 -10.49
CA PHE A 200 -3.20 -0.42 -10.28
C PHE A 200 -2.61 -0.54 -8.88
N GLN A 201 -2.63 -1.76 -8.36
CA GLN A 201 -1.85 -2.19 -7.24
C GLN A 201 -0.74 -3.09 -7.76
N MET A 202 0.52 -2.71 -7.58
CA MET A 202 1.64 -3.56 -7.94
C MET A 202 1.88 -4.59 -6.84
N ASP A 203 1.76 -5.88 -7.15
CA ASP A 203 2.40 -6.91 -6.35
C ASP A 203 3.78 -7.19 -6.94
N VAL A 204 4.82 -6.84 -6.19
CA VAL A 204 6.21 -6.92 -6.67
C VAL A 204 6.65 -8.35 -6.92
N PHE A 205 6.19 -9.33 -6.13
CA PHE A 205 6.46 -10.75 -6.35
C PHE A 205 5.93 -11.20 -7.72
N TRP A 206 4.67 -10.84 -8.02
CA TRP A 206 4.02 -11.24 -9.26
C TRP A 206 4.51 -10.48 -10.50
N VAL A 207 5.28 -9.41 -10.34
CA VAL A 207 6.05 -8.79 -11.43
C VAL A 207 7.35 -9.55 -11.67
N VAL A 208 8.09 -9.85 -10.58
CA VAL A 208 9.38 -10.56 -10.65
C VAL A 208 9.19 -12.03 -11.03
N TRP A 209 8.08 -12.65 -10.65
CA TRP A 209 7.80 -14.06 -10.90
C TRP A 209 7.90 -14.45 -12.37
N PRO A 210 7.27 -13.77 -13.34
CA PRO A 210 7.45 -14.03 -14.76
C PRO A 210 8.72 -13.42 -15.36
N GLY A 211 9.56 -12.74 -14.58
CA GLY A 211 10.87 -12.23 -15.03
C GLY A 211 10.90 -10.74 -15.40
N HIS A 212 9.90 -9.95 -14.98
CA HIS A 212 9.87 -8.50 -15.21
C HIS A 212 10.45 -7.72 -14.03
N ASP A 213 10.82 -6.45 -14.29
CA ASP A 213 11.40 -5.55 -13.29
C ASP A 213 10.35 -4.57 -12.76
N PRO A 214 10.06 -4.56 -11.43
CA PRO A 214 9.16 -3.59 -10.83
C PRO A 214 9.63 -2.14 -11.01
N VAL A 215 10.94 -1.86 -10.98
CA VAL A 215 11.49 -0.51 -11.15
C VAL A 215 11.18 0.00 -12.57
N GLU A 216 11.41 -0.81 -13.60
CA GLU A 216 11.09 -0.43 -14.98
C GLU A 216 9.60 -0.14 -15.16
N LEU A 217 8.70 -0.90 -14.51
CA LEU A 217 7.26 -0.65 -14.58
C LEU A 217 6.86 0.64 -13.87
N LEU A 218 7.46 0.95 -12.71
CA LEU A 218 7.23 2.20 -11.98
C LEU A 218 7.69 3.42 -12.80
N GLU A 219 8.86 3.33 -13.43
CA GLU A 219 9.38 4.39 -14.30
C GLU A 219 8.54 4.59 -15.55
N ARG A 220 7.99 3.50 -16.12
CA ARG A 220 7.14 3.53 -17.32
C ARG A 220 5.76 4.10 -17.05
N TYR A 221 5.19 3.81 -15.87
CA TYR A 221 3.82 4.16 -15.50
C TYR A 221 3.72 4.85 -14.13
N PRO A 222 4.43 5.96 -13.87
CA PRO A 222 4.56 6.55 -12.53
C PRO A 222 3.22 7.01 -11.94
N ASP A 223 2.24 7.35 -12.76
CA ASP A 223 0.95 7.88 -12.33
C ASP A 223 -0.17 6.82 -12.29
N ARG A 224 0.13 5.55 -12.65
CA ARG A 224 -0.91 4.52 -12.74
C ARG A 224 -1.03 3.65 -11.49
N PHE A 225 0.06 3.44 -10.76
CA PHE A 225 0.06 2.69 -9.52
C PHE A 225 -0.32 3.60 -8.34
N ARG A 226 -1.27 3.13 -7.53
CA ARG A 226 -1.71 3.80 -6.29
C ARG A 226 -1.42 2.98 -5.05
N LEU A 227 -1.28 1.69 -5.20
CA LEU A 227 -1.05 0.73 -4.13
C LEU A 227 0.10 -0.20 -4.49
N MET A 228 0.77 -0.76 -3.48
CA MET A 228 1.81 -1.76 -3.68
C MET A 228 1.73 -2.84 -2.62
N HIS A 229 1.83 -4.11 -3.03
CA HIS A 229 2.11 -5.23 -2.15
C HIS A 229 3.60 -5.53 -2.14
N LEU A 230 4.14 -5.56 -0.92
CA LEU A 230 5.52 -5.93 -0.61
C LEU A 230 5.54 -7.41 -0.25
N LYS A 231 5.99 -8.24 -1.18
CA LYS A 231 6.01 -9.69 -1.09
C LYS A 231 7.30 -10.23 -1.68
N ASP A 232 8.03 -11.06 -0.93
CA ASP A 232 9.37 -11.45 -1.28
C ASP A 232 9.46 -12.86 -1.89
N MET A 233 10.42 -13.04 -2.78
CA MET A 233 10.64 -14.26 -3.54
C MET A 233 11.95 -14.93 -3.12
N ARG A 234 11.89 -16.25 -2.89
CA ARG A 234 13.07 -17.06 -2.55
C ARG A 234 14.19 -16.91 -3.59
N LYS A 235 15.43 -16.83 -3.12
CA LYS A 235 16.62 -16.71 -3.97
C LYS A 235 16.78 -17.89 -4.91
N GLY A 236 17.00 -17.57 -6.19
CA GLY A 236 17.31 -18.55 -7.23
C GLY A 236 16.11 -19.28 -7.82
N VAL A 237 14.88 -18.86 -7.47
CA VAL A 237 13.66 -19.35 -8.13
C VAL A 237 13.24 -18.40 -9.25
N THR A 238 12.58 -18.96 -10.24
CA THR A 238 11.90 -18.25 -11.34
C THR A 238 10.53 -18.84 -11.51
N GLY A 239 9.59 -18.07 -11.98
CA GLY A 239 8.22 -18.47 -12.17
C GLY A 239 7.79 -18.61 -13.63
N ASP A 240 6.49 -18.50 -13.80
CA ASP A 240 5.81 -18.65 -15.10
C ASP A 240 4.66 -17.64 -15.22
N LEU A 241 3.88 -17.79 -16.29
CA LEU A 241 2.73 -16.92 -16.59
C LEU A 241 1.38 -17.52 -16.12
N THR A 242 1.37 -18.41 -15.15
CA THR A 242 0.11 -18.99 -14.64
C THR A 242 -0.56 -18.13 -13.57
N GLY A 243 0.16 -17.19 -12.98
CA GLY A 243 -0.31 -16.39 -11.85
C GLY A 243 -0.54 -17.22 -10.58
N ARG A 244 0.10 -18.38 -10.49
CA ARG A 244 -0.07 -19.33 -9.38
C ARG A 244 1.28 -19.95 -9.01
N THR A 245 1.45 -20.21 -7.73
CA THR A 245 2.56 -21.01 -7.21
C THR A 245 2.01 -22.37 -6.76
N PRO A 246 2.65 -23.50 -7.14
CA PRO A 246 2.23 -24.82 -6.68
C PRO A 246 2.35 -24.99 -5.16
N ASP A 247 3.41 -24.46 -4.56
CA ASP A 247 3.65 -24.44 -3.12
C ASP A 247 4.23 -23.07 -2.71
N ARG A 248 3.49 -22.34 -1.87
CA ARG A 248 3.92 -21.00 -1.41
C ARG A 248 5.24 -21.04 -0.64
N ASN A 249 5.41 -22.02 0.25
CA ASN A 249 6.62 -22.13 1.05
C ASN A 249 7.89 -22.50 0.23
N GLU A 250 7.71 -23.01 -1.00
CA GLU A 250 8.81 -23.28 -1.90
C GLU A 250 9.34 -22.01 -2.58
N TYR A 251 8.45 -21.04 -2.88
CA TYR A 251 8.77 -19.88 -3.71
C TYR A 251 8.75 -18.55 -2.95
N MET A 252 7.98 -18.45 -1.87
CA MET A 252 7.85 -17.25 -1.06
C MET A 252 8.69 -17.34 0.21
N VAL A 253 9.10 -16.19 0.71
CA VAL A 253 9.84 -16.04 1.98
C VAL A 253 9.41 -14.74 2.65
N GLY A 254 9.67 -14.60 3.95
CA GLY A 254 9.44 -13.33 4.65
C GLY A 254 10.26 -12.19 4.06
N LEU A 255 9.74 -10.96 4.15
CA LEU A 255 10.39 -9.77 3.59
C LEU A 255 11.83 -9.61 4.08
N GLY A 256 12.76 -9.42 3.14
CA GLY A 256 14.19 -9.25 3.37
C GLY A 256 14.98 -10.56 3.39
N ASP A 257 14.33 -11.71 3.33
CA ASP A 257 15.00 -13.02 3.27
C ASP A 257 15.21 -13.48 1.81
N GLY A 258 14.55 -12.83 0.84
CA GLY A 258 14.47 -13.23 -0.56
C GLY A 258 15.44 -12.53 -1.50
N GLN A 259 15.05 -12.46 -2.77
CA GLN A 259 15.85 -11.90 -3.86
C GLN A 259 15.33 -10.55 -4.38
N ILE A 260 14.18 -10.08 -3.92
CA ILE A 260 13.59 -8.82 -4.40
C ILE A 260 14.35 -7.65 -3.77
N ASP A 261 14.80 -6.71 -4.60
CA ASP A 261 15.51 -5.50 -4.17
C ASP A 261 14.52 -4.41 -3.75
N PHE A 262 14.03 -4.50 -2.50
CA PHE A 262 13.10 -3.51 -1.96
C PHE A 262 13.69 -2.12 -1.84
N GLN A 263 15.02 -1.99 -1.67
CA GLN A 263 15.68 -0.69 -1.64
C GLN A 263 15.46 0.04 -2.97
N ALA A 264 15.81 -0.58 -4.10
CA ALA A 264 15.64 0.00 -5.42
C ALA A 264 14.17 0.28 -5.77
N ILE A 265 13.26 -0.64 -5.40
CA ILE A 265 11.82 -0.48 -5.65
C ILE A 265 11.25 0.70 -4.87
N LEU A 266 11.58 0.83 -3.57
CA LEU A 266 11.07 1.91 -2.74
C LEU A 266 11.66 3.27 -3.13
N GLU A 267 12.92 3.32 -3.57
CA GLU A 267 13.53 4.54 -4.14
C GLU A 267 12.80 4.97 -5.44
N ALA A 268 12.50 4.04 -6.34
CA ALA A 268 11.73 4.33 -7.55
C ALA A 268 10.30 4.80 -7.22
N ALA A 269 9.66 4.17 -6.23
CA ALA A 269 8.30 4.48 -5.80
C ALA A 269 8.14 5.91 -5.27
N GLN A 270 9.22 6.55 -4.76
CA GLN A 270 9.17 7.96 -4.32
C GLN A 270 8.79 8.94 -5.44
N ASN A 271 8.99 8.55 -6.70
CA ASN A 271 8.69 9.36 -7.88
C ASN A 271 7.36 8.97 -8.56
N THR A 272 6.51 8.26 -7.85
CA THR A 272 5.22 7.75 -8.36
C THR A 272 4.03 8.27 -7.56
N SER A 273 2.83 7.89 -8.00
CA SER A 273 1.58 8.22 -7.32
C SER A 273 1.12 7.15 -6.31
N ILE A 274 2.00 6.27 -5.83
CA ILE A 274 1.65 5.25 -4.84
C ILE A 274 1.34 5.92 -3.50
N GLU A 275 0.14 5.63 -2.98
CA GLU A 275 -0.37 6.20 -1.73
C GLU A 275 -0.16 5.25 -0.54
N TYR A 276 -0.27 3.92 -0.78
CA TYR A 276 -0.19 2.92 0.29
C TYR A 276 0.60 1.69 -0.13
N PHE A 277 1.37 1.19 0.83
CA PHE A 277 2.16 -0.03 0.72
C PHE A 277 1.67 -1.04 1.77
N TYR A 278 1.52 -2.30 1.39
CA TYR A 278 1.05 -3.35 2.30
C TYR A 278 2.00 -4.53 2.25
N ILE A 279 2.38 -5.01 3.42
CA ILE A 279 3.10 -6.27 3.56
C ILE A 279 2.15 -7.41 3.19
N GLU A 280 2.56 -8.27 2.28
CA GLU A 280 1.92 -9.54 2.01
C GLU A 280 2.92 -10.68 2.21
N ASP A 281 2.64 -11.53 3.17
CA ASP A 281 3.41 -12.73 3.46
C ASP A 281 2.45 -13.93 3.46
N GLU A 282 2.76 -14.95 2.68
CA GLU A 282 1.88 -16.10 2.54
C GLU A 282 2.53 -17.41 3.01
N ILE A 283 3.66 -17.33 3.70
CA ILE A 283 4.31 -18.50 4.32
C ILE A 283 3.55 -18.96 5.56
N GLU A 284 3.87 -20.15 6.08
CA GLU A 284 3.18 -20.68 7.26
C GLU A 284 3.46 -19.89 8.54
N ASP A 285 4.67 -19.35 8.70
CA ASP A 285 5.15 -18.68 9.93
C ASP A 285 4.94 -17.15 9.91
N VAL A 286 3.79 -16.68 9.49
CA VAL A 286 3.48 -15.23 9.37
C VAL A 286 3.58 -14.49 10.70
N MET A 287 3.31 -15.17 11.83
CA MET A 287 3.38 -14.57 13.16
C MET A 287 4.80 -14.15 13.57
N ASN A 288 5.84 -14.78 13.01
CA ASN A 288 7.23 -14.40 13.24
C ASN A 288 7.83 -13.63 12.05
N SER A 289 7.44 -13.95 10.82
CA SER A 289 8.01 -13.33 9.63
C SER A 289 7.55 -11.89 9.44
N VAL A 290 6.25 -11.60 9.61
CA VAL A 290 5.72 -10.23 9.42
C VAL A 290 6.36 -9.21 10.37
N PRO A 291 6.50 -9.44 11.70
CA PRO A 291 7.21 -8.50 12.56
C PRO A 291 8.68 -8.28 12.16
N ARG A 292 9.34 -9.31 11.62
CA ARG A 292 10.71 -9.21 11.13
C ARG A 292 10.78 -8.42 9.82
N GLY A 293 9.89 -8.74 8.87
CA GLY A 293 9.75 -8.04 7.61
C GLY A 293 9.39 -6.56 7.78
N TYR A 294 8.48 -6.25 8.70
CA TYR A 294 8.12 -4.87 9.05
C TYR A 294 9.36 -4.08 9.50
N ARG A 295 10.15 -4.63 10.44
CA ARG A 295 11.39 -3.98 10.88
C ARG A 295 12.41 -3.83 9.75
N HIS A 296 12.52 -4.81 8.86
CA HIS A 296 13.42 -4.75 7.71
C HIS A 296 13.02 -3.58 6.79
N ILE A 297 11.77 -3.55 6.32
CA ILE A 297 11.28 -2.54 5.37
C ILE A 297 11.36 -1.12 5.97
N THR A 298 10.99 -0.95 7.25
CA THR A 298 11.05 0.36 7.92
C THR A 298 12.47 0.81 8.27
N SER A 299 13.46 -0.07 8.17
CA SER A 299 14.87 0.29 8.37
C SER A 299 15.57 0.80 7.11
N LEU A 300 14.94 0.68 5.93
CA LEU A 300 15.50 1.15 4.67
C LEU A 300 15.47 2.69 4.62
N THR A 301 16.59 3.29 4.21
CA THR A 301 16.78 4.75 4.20
C THR A 301 17.40 5.21 2.88
N HIS A 302 17.23 6.50 2.56
CA HIS A 302 17.91 7.15 1.43
C HIS A 302 19.44 7.14 1.57
#